data_7332d71d0b9c5b9f601a815a8e7f1009
#
_entry.id   7332d71d0b9c5b9f601a815a8e7f1009
#
_cell.length_a   1.000
_cell.length_b   1.000
_cell.length_c   1.000
_cell.angle_alpha   90.00
_cell.angle_beta   90.00
_cell.angle_gamma   90.00
#
_symmetry.space_group_name_H-M   'P 1'
#
loop_
_entity.id
_entity.type
_entity.pdbx_description
1 polymer ?
#
loop_
_entity_poly.entity_id
_entity_poly.type
_entity_poly.pdbx_seq_one_letter_code
_entity_poly.pdbx_strand_id
1 'polypeptide(L)'
;MRRSLPESVLEEVGKLDPAAIAQVREEAWPDVRDADELHDVLQTLIAMPENLATSWHNYFEILSNSGRAGRAVQDGQSFWVSAERAQTFAQIYPTARFETVLPRVEAKTFSADDALLQMVTGWMGHLGPTSANELGQILGLPAAELDKALLRLEATGAILRGKFTEGSARAEGQYQPAETALFSEGQGFSRAQSASIASGTSAPEVEWCERRLLARIHRLTLGTLRKQVEPVTAAQFMRWLLSWQHVAPGTQAHGERGTLEVLQQLQGFEIPASAWERQVLARRIADYGPKVLDQLCLTGAVGWGRLSPHPATLEDSAEGKRRVIPTSVAPITFYVREEADWLPAHTDHQDGRGLSHGARQVLEFLRQRGASFFADIVRGTGKLKAEIETALWELVAAGLVTADGFDNLRSLIDPKRRSGQGSGRMARPRHSAGRWALLYAGEAAERSRQVEAACWMLLRRYGVVFRDLLARESIVPRWRELSMAFRRLEDRGEVRGGRFISGFLGEQFALPVAVESLRAMRKSEPAGESITISAADPLNLVGIVVPGERVPAISGKTVTFRDGVAVVAQEASVHAATGD
;
A
#
# COMPACT_ATOMS: atom_id res chain seq x y z
N MET A 1 -2.39 15.37 11.53
CA MET A 1 -2.04 16.04 10.25
C MET A 1 -2.19 15.02 9.12
N ARG A 2 -3.19 15.18 8.24
CA ARG A 2 -3.30 14.38 7.02
C ARG A 2 -2.16 14.80 6.10
N ARG A 3 -1.15 13.96 5.92
CA ARG A 3 -0.17 14.13 4.85
C ARG A 3 -0.88 13.85 3.53
N SER A 4 -1.16 14.87 2.75
CA SER A 4 -1.59 14.73 1.36
C SER A 4 -0.44 14.08 0.58
N LEU A 5 -0.76 13.06 -0.19
CA LEU A 5 0.14 12.53 -1.21
C LEU A 5 0.59 13.67 -2.14
N PRO A 6 1.82 13.63 -2.70
CA PRO A 6 2.24 14.60 -3.71
C PRO A 6 1.22 14.66 -4.85
N GLU A 7 0.92 15.84 -5.32
CA GLU A 7 -0.09 16.12 -6.36
C GLU A 7 0.14 15.31 -7.63
N SER A 8 1.41 15.08 -7.99
CA SER A 8 1.80 14.22 -9.12
C SER A 8 1.39 12.75 -9.00
N VAL A 9 1.37 12.21 -7.77
CA VAL A 9 0.92 10.83 -7.51
C VAL A 9 -0.60 10.74 -7.51
N LEU A 10 -1.28 11.78 -7.04
CA LEU A 10 -2.75 11.89 -7.13
C LEU A 10 -3.22 12.03 -8.58
N GLU A 11 -2.48 12.74 -9.42
CA GLU A 11 -2.76 12.87 -10.86
C GLU A 11 -2.54 11.57 -11.64
N GLU A 12 -1.52 10.77 -11.33
CA GLU A 12 -1.28 9.48 -12.01
C GLU A 12 -2.24 8.36 -11.54
N VAL A 13 -2.58 8.32 -10.25
CA VAL A 13 -3.52 7.32 -9.71
C VAL A 13 -4.96 7.62 -10.08
N GLY A 14 -5.28 8.89 -10.41
CA GLY A 14 -6.61 9.33 -10.83
C GLY A 14 -6.92 9.10 -12.32
N LYS A 15 -5.93 8.78 -13.18
CA LYS A 15 -6.17 8.56 -14.61
C LYS A 15 -6.60 7.13 -14.89
N LEU A 16 -7.78 6.98 -15.47
CA LEU A 16 -8.27 5.71 -15.97
C LEU A 16 -7.53 5.33 -17.27
N ASP A 17 -7.25 4.03 -17.44
CA ASP A 17 -6.63 3.52 -18.67
C ASP A 17 -7.61 3.65 -19.84
N PRO A 18 -7.24 4.38 -20.93
CA PRO A 18 -8.10 4.52 -22.10
C PRO A 18 -8.52 3.19 -22.73
N ALA A 19 -7.63 2.19 -22.69
CA ALA A 19 -7.94 0.85 -23.19
C ALA A 19 -9.00 0.16 -22.31
N ALA A 20 -8.95 0.35 -20.99
CA ALA A 20 -9.97 -0.16 -20.09
C ALA A 20 -11.33 0.53 -20.29
N ILE A 21 -11.31 1.84 -20.57
CA ILE A 21 -12.55 2.59 -20.90
C ILE A 21 -13.15 2.04 -22.20
N ALA A 22 -12.35 1.89 -23.25
CA ALA A 22 -12.79 1.38 -24.54
C ALA A 22 -13.38 -0.03 -24.43
N GLN A 23 -12.68 -0.92 -23.71
CA GLN A 23 -13.14 -2.28 -23.46
C GLN A 23 -14.49 -2.32 -22.72
N VAL A 24 -14.66 -1.50 -21.67
CA VAL A 24 -15.92 -1.48 -20.90
C VAL A 24 -17.04 -0.85 -21.71
N ARG A 25 -16.77 0.14 -22.58
CA ARG A 25 -17.77 0.69 -23.51
C ARG A 25 -18.27 -0.37 -24.48
N GLU A 26 -17.37 -1.15 -25.06
CA GLU A 26 -17.72 -2.26 -25.98
C GLU A 26 -18.55 -3.34 -25.26
N GLU A 27 -18.12 -3.76 -24.06
CA GLU A 27 -18.82 -4.78 -23.28
C GLU A 27 -20.16 -4.31 -22.69
N ALA A 28 -20.33 -3.00 -22.45
CA ALA A 28 -21.59 -2.42 -21.95
C ALA A 28 -22.60 -2.15 -23.08
N TRP A 29 -22.16 -2.04 -24.33
CA TRP A 29 -23.04 -1.87 -25.47
C TRP A 29 -23.90 -3.13 -25.69
N PRO A 30 -25.20 -3.01 -26.01
CA PRO A 30 -26.07 -4.17 -26.17
C PRO A 30 -25.59 -5.12 -27.28
N ASP A 31 -25.54 -6.41 -26.99
CA ASP A 31 -25.26 -7.48 -27.95
C ASP A 31 -26.58 -8.15 -28.33
N VAL A 32 -27.20 -7.69 -29.42
CA VAL A 32 -28.54 -8.11 -29.86
C VAL A 32 -28.43 -9.26 -30.88
N ARG A 33 -29.07 -10.40 -30.59
CA ARG A 33 -29.01 -11.64 -31.38
C ARG A 33 -30.32 -11.98 -32.05
N ASP A 34 -31.42 -11.42 -31.56
CA ASP A 34 -32.78 -11.63 -32.10
C ASP A 34 -33.70 -10.41 -31.88
N ALA A 35 -34.91 -10.49 -32.40
CA ALA A 35 -35.89 -9.42 -32.30
C ALA A 35 -36.38 -9.18 -30.85
N ASP A 36 -36.47 -10.21 -30.02
CA ASP A 36 -36.92 -10.08 -28.64
C ASP A 36 -35.85 -9.36 -27.79
N GLU A 37 -34.56 -9.67 -27.97
CA GLU A 37 -33.48 -8.94 -27.33
C GLU A 37 -33.45 -7.48 -27.79
N LEU A 38 -33.66 -7.18 -29.09
CA LEU A 38 -33.81 -5.81 -29.56
C LEU A 38 -34.99 -5.11 -28.88
N HIS A 39 -36.12 -5.79 -28.72
CA HIS A 39 -37.28 -5.23 -28.04
C HIS A 39 -36.94 -4.84 -26.57
N ASP A 40 -36.21 -5.68 -25.83
CA ASP A 40 -35.77 -5.39 -24.47
C ASP A 40 -34.82 -4.18 -24.41
N VAL A 41 -33.94 -4.04 -25.40
CA VAL A 41 -33.07 -2.86 -25.54
C VAL A 41 -33.92 -1.60 -25.77
N LEU A 42 -34.91 -1.64 -26.67
CA LEU A 42 -35.81 -0.51 -26.91
C LEU A 42 -36.67 -0.17 -25.69
N GLN A 43 -37.03 -1.15 -24.87
CA GLN A 43 -37.69 -0.93 -23.58
C GLN A 43 -36.81 -0.18 -22.59
N THR A 44 -35.51 -0.48 -22.57
CA THR A 44 -34.52 0.09 -21.63
C THR A 44 -34.09 1.49 -22.06
N LEU A 45 -33.75 1.68 -23.33
CA LEU A 45 -33.21 2.93 -23.87
C LEU A 45 -34.26 3.95 -24.26
N ILE A 46 -35.55 3.51 -24.46
CA ILE A 46 -36.74 4.30 -24.85
C ILE A 46 -36.62 4.86 -26.28
N ALA A 47 -35.49 5.49 -26.62
CA ALA A 47 -35.21 6.04 -27.94
C ALA A 47 -33.84 5.52 -28.42
N MET A 48 -33.87 4.69 -29.48
CA MET A 48 -32.64 4.19 -30.11
C MET A 48 -32.44 4.91 -31.45
N PRO A 49 -31.41 5.75 -31.60
CA PRO A 49 -31.09 6.35 -32.88
C PRO A 49 -30.76 5.28 -33.93
N GLU A 50 -31.43 5.36 -35.09
CA GLU A 50 -31.28 4.36 -36.16
C GLU A 50 -29.85 4.22 -36.67
N ASN A 51 -29.08 5.31 -36.72
CA ASN A 51 -27.69 5.31 -37.14
C ASN A 51 -26.77 4.50 -36.24
N LEU A 52 -27.11 4.28 -34.97
CA LEU A 52 -26.36 3.46 -34.03
C LEU A 52 -26.80 1.99 -34.04
N ALA A 53 -27.87 1.66 -34.69
CA ALA A 53 -28.53 0.35 -34.67
C ALA A 53 -28.58 -0.31 -36.07
N THR A 54 -27.77 0.14 -37.02
CA THR A 54 -27.81 -0.33 -38.42
C THR A 54 -27.63 -1.84 -38.56
N SER A 55 -26.85 -2.48 -37.72
CA SER A 55 -26.64 -3.93 -37.70
C SER A 55 -27.89 -4.71 -37.27
N TRP A 56 -28.84 -4.07 -36.61
CA TRP A 56 -30.06 -4.71 -36.07
C TRP A 56 -31.28 -4.43 -36.94
N HIS A 57 -31.12 -3.87 -38.12
CA HIS A 57 -32.22 -3.46 -39.00
C HIS A 57 -33.19 -4.61 -39.30
N ASN A 58 -32.71 -5.81 -39.57
CA ASN A 58 -33.53 -6.99 -39.82
C ASN A 58 -34.42 -7.36 -38.61
N TYR A 59 -33.91 -7.22 -37.40
CA TYR A 59 -34.68 -7.48 -36.18
C TYR A 59 -35.74 -6.38 -35.94
N PHE A 60 -35.37 -5.13 -36.26
CA PHE A 60 -36.32 -4.03 -36.20
C PHE A 60 -37.49 -4.20 -37.19
N GLU A 61 -37.24 -4.67 -38.40
CA GLU A 61 -38.31 -4.95 -39.36
C GLU A 61 -39.29 -6.01 -38.83
N ILE A 62 -38.82 -7.06 -38.17
CA ILE A 62 -39.64 -8.08 -37.53
C ILE A 62 -40.55 -7.44 -36.46
N LEU A 63 -39.97 -6.58 -35.60
CA LEU A 63 -40.74 -5.87 -34.56
C LEU A 63 -41.73 -4.87 -35.14
N SER A 64 -41.35 -4.15 -36.19
CA SER A 64 -42.19 -3.18 -36.86
C SER A 64 -43.40 -3.86 -37.54
N ASN A 65 -43.14 -4.96 -38.23
CA ASN A 65 -44.20 -5.74 -38.91
C ASN A 65 -45.19 -6.40 -37.91
N SER A 66 -44.72 -6.71 -36.71
CA SER A 66 -45.55 -7.23 -35.61
C SER A 66 -46.21 -6.14 -34.76
N GLY A 67 -45.98 -4.86 -35.06
CA GLY A 67 -46.49 -3.72 -34.31
C GLY A 67 -45.89 -3.52 -32.93
N ARG A 68 -44.76 -4.21 -32.60
CA ARG A 68 -44.07 -4.11 -31.31
C ARG A 68 -43.09 -2.93 -31.23
N ALA A 69 -42.64 -2.43 -32.37
CA ALA A 69 -41.80 -1.23 -32.45
C ALA A 69 -42.17 -0.38 -33.67
N GLY A 70 -41.81 0.88 -33.66
CA GLY A 70 -42.00 1.79 -34.77
C GLY A 70 -40.91 2.82 -34.88
N ARG A 71 -40.79 3.41 -36.08
CA ARG A 71 -39.89 4.50 -36.40
C ARG A 71 -40.54 5.84 -36.06
N ALA A 72 -39.83 6.68 -35.34
CA ALA A 72 -40.21 8.07 -35.07
C ALA A 72 -39.15 9.01 -35.60
N VAL A 73 -39.54 10.15 -36.14
CA VAL A 73 -38.66 11.17 -36.68
C VAL A 73 -38.79 12.46 -35.88
N GLN A 74 -37.68 12.98 -35.38
CA GLN A 74 -37.58 14.24 -34.67
C GLN A 74 -36.43 15.07 -35.27
N ASP A 75 -36.69 16.27 -35.75
CA ASP A 75 -35.71 17.23 -36.32
C ASP A 75 -34.74 16.59 -37.34
N GLY A 76 -35.25 15.65 -38.16
CA GLY A 76 -34.44 14.93 -39.15
C GLY A 76 -33.66 13.73 -38.65
N GLN A 77 -33.69 13.43 -37.35
CA GLN A 77 -33.13 12.22 -36.77
C GLN A 77 -34.20 11.14 -36.60
N SER A 78 -33.88 9.92 -37.02
CA SER A 78 -34.78 8.75 -36.91
C SER A 78 -34.46 7.94 -35.66
N PHE A 79 -35.48 7.55 -34.94
CA PHE A 79 -35.39 6.73 -33.72
C PHE A 79 -36.31 5.48 -33.85
N TRP A 80 -35.84 4.37 -33.33
CA TRP A 80 -36.61 3.18 -33.07
C TRP A 80 -37.18 3.20 -31.65
N VAL A 81 -38.47 2.95 -31.51
CA VAL A 81 -39.21 3.06 -30.25
C VAL A 81 -40.11 1.85 -30.11
N SER A 82 -40.13 1.19 -28.95
CA SER A 82 -41.08 0.10 -28.67
C SER A 82 -42.50 0.65 -28.45
N ALA A 83 -43.52 -0.15 -28.75
CA ALA A 83 -44.93 0.26 -28.60
C ALA A 83 -45.24 0.70 -27.16
N GLU A 84 -44.71 0.02 -26.17
CA GLU A 84 -44.90 0.30 -24.73
C GLU A 84 -44.25 1.62 -24.31
N ARG A 85 -43.20 2.03 -25.00
CA ARG A 85 -42.45 3.27 -24.70
C ARG A 85 -42.86 4.45 -25.58
N ALA A 86 -43.76 4.24 -26.56
CA ALA A 86 -44.21 5.29 -27.48
C ALA A 86 -44.79 6.52 -26.75
N GLN A 87 -45.53 6.31 -25.66
CA GLN A 87 -46.09 7.39 -24.86
C GLN A 87 -44.97 8.13 -24.06
N THR A 88 -44.03 7.41 -23.48
CA THR A 88 -42.87 7.98 -22.78
C THR A 88 -41.98 8.77 -23.76
N PHE A 89 -41.75 8.22 -24.94
CA PHE A 89 -41.01 8.90 -26.01
C PHE A 89 -41.68 10.21 -26.42
N ALA A 90 -43.00 10.22 -26.65
CA ALA A 90 -43.77 11.41 -27.04
C ALA A 90 -43.76 12.51 -25.96
N GLN A 91 -43.56 12.17 -24.69
CA GLN A 91 -43.40 13.15 -23.61
C GLN A 91 -42.03 13.86 -23.67
N ILE A 92 -40.97 13.15 -24.11
CA ILE A 92 -39.63 13.69 -24.28
C ILE A 92 -39.51 14.48 -25.59
N TYR A 93 -40.12 13.94 -26.66
CA TYR A 93 -40.08 14.50 -27.99
C TYR A 93 -41.52 14.85 -28.48
N PRO A 94 -42.11 15.94 -28.01
CA PRO A 94 -43.52 16.27 -28.28
C PRO A 94 -43.80 16.63 -29.74
N THR A 95 -42.80 16.97 -30.54
CA THR A 95 -42.89 17.31 -31.96
C THR A 95 -42.57 16.14 -32.89
N ALA A 96 -42.15 15.00 -32.32
CA ALA A 96 -41.80 13.81 -33.09
C ALA A 96 -43.00 13.22 -33.82
N ARG A 97 -42.77 12.67 -35.01
CA ARG A 97 -43.80 11.99 -35.83
C ARG A 97 -43.46 10.53 -36.00
N PHE A 98 -44.40 9.65 -35.60
CA PHE A 98 -44.28 8.23 -35.91
C PHE A 98 -44.69 7.96 -37.36
N GLU A 99 -43.87 7.21 -38.09
CA GLU A 99 -44.15 6.80 -39.46
C GLU A 99 -45.22 5.71 -39.52
N THR A 100 -45.34 4.91 -38.45
CA THR A 100 -46.34 3.83 -38.31
C THR A 100 -47.20 4.04 -37.06
N VAL A 101 -48.49 3.67 -37.17
CA VAL A 101 -49.38 3.73 -36.00
C VAL A 101 -49.09 2.54 -35.09
N LEU A 102 -48.55 2.83 -33.92
CA LEU A 102 -48.29 1.81 -32.90
C LEU A 102 -49.58 1.49 -32.12
N PRO A 103 -49.77 0.24 -31.68
CA PRO A 103 -50.88 -0.10 -30.81
C PRO A 103 -50.77 0.65 -29.48
N ARG A 104 -51.91 1.13 -28.97
CA ARG A 104 -51.91 1.78 -27.64
C ARG A 104 -51.78 0.71 -26.58
N VAL A 105 -50.65 0.75 -25.88
CA VAL A 105 -50.42 -0.05 -24.68
C VAL A 105 -50.69 0.85 -23.47
N GLU A 106 -51.50 0.36 -22.52
CA GLU A 106 -51.71 1.08 -21.25
C GLU A 106 -50.37 1.17 -20.50
N ALA A 107 -49.76 2.34 -20.52
CA ALA A 107 -48.52 2.62 -19.83
C ALA A 107 -48.76 3.67 -18.74
N LYS A 108 -47.96 3.59 -17.70
CA LYS A 108 -47.93 4.58 -16.62
C LYS A 108 -47.51 5.94 -17.20
N THR A 109 -48.34 6.95 -17.03
CA THR A 109 -47.99 8.32 -17.44
C THR A 109 -46.96 8.91 -16.51
N PHE A 110 -45.85 9.37 -17.06
CA PHE A 110 -44.80 10.07 -16.35
C PHE A 110 -44.84 11.56 -16.66
N SER A 111 -44.25 12.39 -15.81
CA SER A 111 -43.91 13.77 -16.21
C SER A 111 -42.79 13.76 -17.26
N ALA A 112 -42.70 14.82 -18.08
CA ALA A 112 -41.63 14.91 -19.08
C ALA A 112 -40.21 14.76 -18.42
N ASP A 113 -40.03 15.35 -17.24
CA ASP A 113 -38.77 15.25 -16.48
C ASP A 113 -38.48 13.80 -15.99
N ASP A 114 -39.50 13.05 -15.60
CA ASP A 114 -39.33 11.67 -15.16
C ASP A 114 -39.16 10.72 -16.35
N ALA A 115 -39.81 11.01 -17.48
CA ALA A 115 -39.58 10.30 -18.73
C ALA A 115 -38.15 10.46 -19.22
N LEU A 116 -37.63 11.69 -19.21
CA LEU A 116 -36.25 11.99 -19.55
C LEU A 116 -35.28 11.29 -18.59
N LEU A 117 -35.55 11.32 -17.26
CA LEU A 117 -34.73 10.65 -16.27
C LEU A 117 -34.63 9.14 -16.51
N GLN A 118 -35.75 8.48 -16.88
CA GLN A 118 -35.76 7.04 -17.22
C GLN A 118 -34.90 6.75 -18.45
N MET A 119 -35.04 7.56 -19.51
CA MET A 119 -34.24 7.41 -20.73
C MET A 119 -32.73 7.58 -20.42
N VAL A 120 -32.35 8.66 -19.75
CA VAL A 120 -30.93 8.90 -19.35
C VAL A 120 -30.41 7.77 -18.46
N THR A 121 -31.24 7.24 -17.56
CA THR A 121 -30.84 6.09 -16.73
C THR A 121 -30.49 4.86 -17.56
N GLY A 122 -31.29 4.55 -18.56
CA GLY A 122 -31.05 3.45 -19.50
C GLY A 122 -29.72 3.66 -20.26
N TRP A 123 -29.54 4.82 -20.84
CA TRP A 123 -28.36 5.14 -21.64
C TRP A 123 -27.08 5.13 -20.81
N MET A 124 -27.09 5.68 -19.60
CA MET A 124 -25.90 5.69 -18.72
C MET A 124 -25.41 4.28 -18.35
N GLY A 125 -26.28 3.27 -18.40
CA GLY A 125 -25.89 1.88 -18.21
C GLY A 125 -25.08 1.28 -19.36
N HIS A 126 -25.01 1.94 -20.53
CA HIS A 126 -24.42 1.39 -21.75
C HIS A 126 -23.29 2.23 -22.38
N LEU A 127 -23.09 3.49 -21.94
CA LEU A 127 -22.15 4.40 -22.61
C LEU A 127 -20.76 4.49 -21.97
N GLY A 128 -20.61 4.13 -20.70
CA GLY A 128 -19.38 4.42 -19.97
C GLY A 128 -19.25 5.94 -19.66
N PRO A 129 -18.02 6.47 -19.45
CA PRO A 129 -17.82 7.91 -19.23
C PRO A 129 -18.32 8.72 -20.44
N THR A 130 -19.23 9.67 -20.19
CA THR A 130 -19.80 10.52 -21.26
C THR A 130 -20.18 11.90 -20.72
N SER A 131 -20.12 12.92 -21.55
CA SER A 131 -20.55 14.28 -21.22
C SER A 131 -22.02 14.51 -21.61
N ALA A 132 -22.64 15.57 -21.04
CA ALA A 132 -23.98 15.98 -21.44
C ALA A 132 -24.09 16.37 -22.92
N ASN A 133 -23.01 16.94 -23.48
CA ASN A 133 -22.98 17.29 -24.90
C ASN A 133 -22.92 16.05 -25.79
N GLU A 134 -22.08 15.06 -25.46
CA GLU A 134 -22.02 13.79 -26.19
C GLU A 134 -23.36 13.05 -26.15
N LEU A 135 -23.98 12.96 -24.96
CA LEU A 135 -25.30 12.36 -24.82
C LEU A 135 -26.38 13.15 -25.59
N GLY A 136 -26.25 14.49 -25.60
CA GLY A 136 -27.12 15.38 -26.34
C GLY A 136 -27.05 15.16 -27.85
N GLN A 137 -25.85 14.96 -28.39
CA GLN A 137 -25.63 14.63 -29.81
C GLN A 137 -26.25 13.28 -30.18
N ILE A 138 -26.12 12.28 -29.29
CA ILE A 138 -26.73 10.96 -29.51
C ILE A 138 -28.26 11.05 -29.55
N LEU A 139 -28.84 11.76 -28.59
CA LEU A 139 -30.29 11.80 -28.37
C LEU A 139 -31.01 12.94 -29.11
N GLY A 140 -30.31 13.86 -29.74
CA GLY A 140 -30.90 15.04 -30.35
C GLY A 140 -31.54 15.99 -29.33
N LEU A 141 -31.00 16.08 -28.11
CA LEU A 141 -31.51 16.89 -27.02
C LEU A 141 -30.49 17.95 -26.56
N PRO A 142 -30.98 19.11 -26.07
CA PRO A 142 -30.11 20.12 -25.50
C PRO A 142 -29.36 19.59 -24.27
N ALA A 143 -28.05 19.84 -24.19
CA ALA A 143 -27.24 19.43 -23.06
C ALA A 143 -27.77 19.94 -21.70
N ALA A 144 -28.35 21.14 -21.68
CA ALA A 144 -28.90 21.75 -20.45
C ALA A 144 -30.12 20.97 -19.87
N GLU A 145 -30.87 20.27 -20.69
CA GLU A 145 -31.96 19.39 -20.22
C GLU A 145 -31.39 18.09 -19.66
N LEU A 146 -30.39 17.52 -20.32
CA LEU A 146 -29.72 16.32 -19.89
C LEU A 146 -28.95 16.52 -18.58
N ASP A 147 -28.31 17.68 -18.41
CA ASP A 147 -27.64 18.05 -17.15
C ASP A 147 -28.54 17.92 -15.93
N LYS A 148 -29.82 18.35 -16.04
CA LYS A 148 -30.78 18.21 -14.93
C LYS A 148 -31.05 16.75 -14.57
N ALA A 149 -31.20 15.88 -15.58
CA ALA A 149 -31.40 14.46 -15.36
C ALA A 149 -30.15 13.79 -14.79
N LEU A 150 -28.95 14.13 -15.29
CA LEU A 150 -27.68 13.65 -14.81
C LEU A 150 -27.42 14.06 -13.35
N LEU A 151 -27.68 15.32 -12.97
CA LEU A 151 -27.58 15.78 -11.58
C LEU A 151 -28.55 15.04 -10.64
N ARG A 152 -29.75 14.72 -11.10
CA ARG A 152 -30.70 13.90 -10.32
C ARG A 152 -30.16 12.48 -10.10
N LEU A 153 -29.56 11.86 -11.12
CA LEU A 153 -28.94 10.53 -11.01
C LEU A 153 -27.70 10.56 -10.11
N GLU A 154 -26.89 11.59 -10.18
CA GLU A 154 -25.75 11.81 -9.27
C GLU A 154 -26.22 11.90 -7.81
N ALA A 155 -27.28 12.67 -7.55
CA ALA A 155 -27.86 12.80 -6.20
C ALA A 155 -28.33 11.47 -5.61
N THR A 156 -28.74 10.50 -6.44
CA THR A 156 -29.09 9.13 -6.00
C THR A 156 -27.86 8.22 -5.86
N GLY A 157 -26.70 8.66 -6.29
CA GLY A 157 -25.46 7.86 -6.31
C GLY A 157 -25.43 6.78 -7.40
N ALA A 158 -26.32 6.82 -8.39
CA ALA A 158 -26.35 5.89 -9.51
C ALA A 158 -25.20 6.15 -10.49
N ILE A 159 -24.87 7.41 -10.72
CA ILE A 159 -23.74 7.85 -11.54
C ILE A 159 -22.78 8.71 -10.72
N LEU A 160 -21.54 8.79 -11.18
CA LEU A 160 -20.50 9.61 -10.57
C LEU A 160 -19.99 10.62 -11.60
N ARG A 161 -19.69 11.81 -11.12
CA ARG A 161 -19.16 12.93 -11.91
C ARG A 161 -17.65 13.02 -11.78
N GLY A 162 -16.95 13.26 -12.88
CA GLY A 162 -15.50 13.40 -12.89
C GLY A 162 -14.93 13.86 -14.22
N LYS A 163 -13.62 13.69 -14.34
CA LYS A 163 -12.85 13.84 -15.59
C LYS A 163 -12.16 12.50 -15.82
N PHE A 164 -12.77 11.67 -16.63
CA PHE A 164 -12.35 10.28 -16.78
C PHE A 164 -11.47 10.07 -18.01
N THR A 165 -11.62 10.92 -19.06
CA THR A 165 -10.97 10.79 -20.36
C THR A 165 -9.88 11.83 -20.61
N GLU A 166 -9.55 12.70 -19.66
CA GLU A 166 -8.46 13.67 -19.81
C GLU A 166 -7.09 12.96 -19.92
N GLY A 167 -6.51 13.06 -21.12
CA GLY A 167 -5.19 12.48 -21.46
C GLY A 167 -5.18 11.65 -22.75
N SER A 168 -6.34 11.30 -23.27
CA SER A 168 -6.47 10.72 -24.61
C SER A 168 -6.71 11.84 -25.62
N ALA A 169 -5.82 11.98 -26.63
CA ALA A 169 -6.11 12.81 -27.77
C ALA A 169 -7.46 12.39 -28.33
N ARG A 170 -8.41 13.33 -28.39
CA ARG A 170 -9.68 13.12 -29.06
C ARG A 170 -9.37 12.61 -30.47
N ALA A 171 -9.59 11.31 -30.70
CA ALA A 171 -9.77 10.83 -32.05
C ALA A 171 -11.10 11.43 -32.52
N GLU A 172 -11.02 12.45 -33.36
CA GLU A 172 -12.13 12.84 -34.22
C GLU A 172 -12.46 11.63 -35.08
N GLY A 173 -13.50 10.90 -34.71
CA GLY A 173 -13.93 9.72 -35.44
C GLY A 173 -15.27 9.25 -34.92
N GLN A 174 -16.25 9.37 -35.78
CA GLN A 174 -17.59 8.80 -35.71
C GLN A 174 -17.60 7.48 -34.92
N TYR A 175 -18.52 7.38 -33.96
CA TYR A 175 -18.90 6.11 -33.36
C TYR A 175 -19.31 5.13 -34.45
N GLN A 176 -18.41 4.22 -34.85
CA GLN A 176 -18.72 3.05 -35.66
C GLN A 176 -18.51 1.80 -34.79
N PRO A 177 -19.52 0.92 -34.67
CA PRO A 177 -19.27 -0.40 -34.10
C PRO A 177 -18.25 -1.12 -34.98
N ALA A 178 -17.30 -1.78 -34.35
CA ALA A 178 -16.23 -2.49 -35.02
C ALA A 178 -16.79 -3.62 -35.89
N GLU A 179 -16.90 -3.38 -37.18
CA GLU A 179 -17.03 -4.45 -38.17
C GLU A 179 -15.65 -5.04 -38.45
N THR A 180 -15.63 -6.35 -38.48
CA THR A 180 -14.53 -7.24 -38.78
C THR A 180 -13.68 -6.76 -39.95
N ALA A 181 -12.47 -6.24 -39.71
CA ALA A 181 -11.53 -5.86 -40.75
C ALA A 181 -10.81 -7.10 -41.26
N LEU A 182 -11.27 -7.65 -42.38
CA LEU A 182 -10.47 -8.47 -43.30
C LEU A 182 -9.76 -7.55 -44.30
N PHE A 183 -8.45 -7.58 -44.26
CA PHE A 183 -7.44 -7.19 -45.25
C PHE A 183 -7.87 -6.38 -46.49
N SER A 184 -7.24 -5.23 -46.66
CA SER A 184 -6.74 -4.81 -47.98
C SER A 184 -5.65 -3.74 -47.85
N GLU A 185 -4.51 -4.06 -48.45
CA GLU A 185 -3.36 -3.16 -48.66
C GLU A 185 -3.68 -2.07 -49.72
N GLY A 186 -3.05 -0.88 -49.57
CA GLY A 186 -2.65 -0.12 -50.73
C GLY A 186 -2.96 1.37 -50.76
N GLN A 187 -1.90 2.19 -50.66
CA GLN A 187 -1.68 3.50 -51.29
C GLN A 187 -2.60 4.67 -50.86
N GLY A 188 -2.09 5.82 -50.46
CA GLY A 188 -1.12 6.70 -51.03
C GLY A 188 -1.39 8.12 -50.49
N PHE A 189 -0.35 8.82 -50.28
CA PHE A 189 -0.21 10.25 -49.93
C PHE A 189 -1.16 11.21 -50.66
N SER A 190 -1.73 12.21 -49.98
CA SER A 190 -1.59 13.57 -50.44
C SER A 190 -1.84 14.63 -49.35
N ARG A 191 -1.09 15.68 -49.44
CA ARG A 191 -0.82 16.83 -48.61
C ARG A 191 -1.75 18.00 -48.98
N ALA A 192 -1.93 18.89 -48.02
CA ALA A 192 -2.15 20.34 -48.08
C ALA A 192 -3.59 20.80 -47.76
N GLN A 193 -3.73 21.65 -46.84
CA GLN A 193 -3.50 23.05 -46.65
C GLN A 193 -4.46 23.63 -45.61
N SER A 194 -3.85 24.22 -44.60
CA SER A 194 -4.13 25.53 -43.99
C SER A 194 -5.55 26.11 -44.00
N ALA A 195 -6.11 26.34 -42.81
CA ALA A 195 -6.35 27.73 -42.37
C ALA A 195 -7.01 27.83 -40.99
N SER A 196 -6.40 28.67 -40.20
CA SER A 196 -6.90 29.63 -39.19
C SER A 196 -7.48 29.13 -37.88
N ILE A 197 -6.62 29.25 -36.86
CA ILE A 197 -6.75 29.98 -35.61
C ILE A 197 -8.19 30.32 -35.20
N ALA A 198 -8.68 29.59 -34.17
CA ALA A 198 -9.52 30.15 -33.13
C ALA A 198 -9.08 29.55 -31.79
N SER A 199 -8.31 30.34 -31.06
CA SER A 199 -7.99 30.12 -29.65
C SER A 199 -9.27 30.19 -28.80
N GLY A 200 -9.71 29.05 -28.34
CA GLY A 200 -10.70 28.93 -27.28
C GLY A 200 -10.24 27.80 -26.37
N THR A 201 -9.56 28.14 -25.27
CA THR A 201 -9.37 27.26 -24.14
C THR A 201 -10.76 26.94 -23.58
N SER A 202 -11.38 25.88 -24.10
CA SER A 202 -12.61 25.33 -23.56
C SER A 202 -12.27 24.76 -22.19
N ALA A 203 -12.98 25.19 -21.14
CA ALA A 203 -12.91 24.60 -19.82
C ALA A 203 -13.12 23.07 -19.95
N PRO A 204 -12.40 22.25 -19.20
CA PRO A 204 -12.50 20.81 -19.30
C PRO A 204 -13.95 20.37 -19.05
N GLU A 205 -14.50 19.63 -19.98
CA GLU A 205 -15.88 19.19 -19.99
C GLU A 205 -16.10 18.15 -18.89
N VAL A 206 -17.15 18.32 -18.10
CA VAL A 206 -17.50 17.40 -17.02
C VAL A 206 -18.14 16.14 -17.63
N GLU A 207 -17.67 14.97 -17.19
CA GLU A 207 -18.17 13.67 -17.60
C GLU A 207 -18.91 12.97 -16.47
N TRP A 208 -19.87 12.13 -16.83
CA TRP A 208 -20.57 11.23 -15.91
C TRP A 208 -20.39 9.78 -16.33
N CYS A 209 -20.31 8.87 -15.35
CA CYS A 209 -20.23 7.44 -15.60
C CYS A 209 -21.11 6.68 -14.61
N GLU A 210 -21.79 5.64 -15.06
CA GLU A 210 -22.54 4.73 -14.19
C GLU A 210 -21.55 4.05 -13.22
N ARG A 211 -21.96 3.95 -11.94
CA ARG A 211 -21.09 3.50 -10.85
C ARG A 211 -20.47 2.11 -11.05
N ARG A 212 -21.25 1.16 -11.62
CA ARG A 212 -20.76 -0.22 -11.86
C ARG A 212 -19.77 -0.26 -13.01
N LEU A 213 -20.02 0.51 -14.07
CA LEU A 213 -19.11 0.64 -15.21
C LEU A 213 -17.80 1.29 -14.76
N LEU A 214 -17.87 2.37 -13.98
CA LEU A 214 -16.69 3.04 -13.44
C LEU A 214 -15.87 2.10 -12.54
N ALA A 215 -16.49 1.34 -11.67
CA ALA A 215 -15.82 0.36 -10.83
C ALA A 215 -15.14 -0.75 -11.67
N ARG A 216 -15.75 -1.14 -12.80
CA ARG A 216 -15.17 -2.11 -13.73
C ARG A 216 -13.96 -1.53 -14.48
N ILE A 217 -14.07 -0.31 -15.00
CA ILE A 217 -12.97 0.43 -15.65
C ILE A 217 -11.79 0.55 -14.68
N HIS A 218 -12.04 0.99 -13.45
CA HIS A 218 -11.01 1.12 -12.43
C HIS A 218 -10.30 -0.23 -12.14
N ARG A 219 -11.06 -1.32 -12.04
CA ARG A 219 -10.48 -2.65 -11.83
C ARG A 219 -9.62 -3.11 -13.01
N LEU A 220 -10.03 -2.84 -14.26
CA LEU A 220 -9.25 -3.17 -15.45
C LEU A 220 -7.99 -2.30 -15.54
N THR A 221 -8.09 -1.00 -15.26
CA THR A 221 -6.95 -0.07 -15.18
C THR A 221 -5.90 -0.57 -14.19
N LEU A 222 -6.33 -0.94 -12.97
CA LEU A 222 -5.43 -1.54 -11.98
C LEU A 222 -4.84 -2.87 -12.47
N GLY A 223 -5.63 -3.68 -13.17
CA GLY A 223 -5.17 -4.93 -13.77
C GLY A 223 -4.09 -4.74 -14.83
N THR A 224 -4.23 -3.72 -15.68
CA THR A 224 -3.25 -3.35 -16.71
C THR A 224 -1.97 -2.81 -16.07
N LEU A 225 -2.08 -1.93 -15.08
CA LEU A 225 -0.93 -1.43 -14.32
C LEU A 225 -0.16 -2.58 -13.63
N ARG A 226 -0.88 -3.57 -13.10
CA ARG A 226 -0.26 -4.78 -12.51
C ARG A 226 0.51 -5.63 -13.55
N LYS A 227 0.00 -5.76 -14.76
CA LYS A 227 0.65 -6.52 -15.86
C LYS A 227 1.87 -5.79 -16.44
N GLN A 228 1.90 -4.46 -16.41
CA GLN A 228 3.00 -3.65 -16.96
C GLN A 228 4.28 -3.70 -16.11
N VAL A 229 4.22 -4.20 -14.87
CA VAL A 229 5.40 -4.35 -14.02
C VAL A 229 6.04 -5.70 -14.31
N GLU A 230 7.04 -5.74 -15.19
CA GLU A 230 7.90 -6.91 -15.29
C GLU A 230 8.66 -7.11 -13.98
N PRO A 231 8.56 -8.32 -13.37
CA PRO A 231 9.22 -8.59 -12.11
C PRO A 231 10.74 -8.56 -12.25
N VAL A 232 11.43 -8.07 -11.23
CA VAL A 232 12.88 -8.17 -11.12
C VAL A 232 13.30 -9.55 -10.60
N THR A 233 14.55 -9.94 -10.85
CA THR A 233 15.11 -11.16 -10.25
C THR A 233 15.39 -10.98 -8.75
N ALA A 234 15.50 -12.08 -8.01
CA ALA A 234 15.88 -12.04 -6.58
C ALA A 234 17.22 -11.32 -6.34
N ALA A 235 18.21 -11.48 -7.24
CA ALA A 235 19.48 -10.78 -7.17
C ALA A 235 19.33 -9.27 -7.37
N GLN A 236 18.53 -8.83 -8.37
CA GLN A 236 18.23 -7.43 -8.58
C GLN A 236 17.49 -6.82 -7.38
N PHE A 237 16.53 -7.53 -6.82
CA PHE A 237 15.84 -7.11 -5.60
C PHE A 237 16.81 -6.97 -4.43
N MET A 238 17.69 -7.94 -4.22
CA MET A 238 18.67 -7.86 -3.14
C MET A 238 19.64 -6.68 -3.32
N ARG A 239 20.15 -6.44 -4.55
CA ARG A 239 20.98 -5.29 -4.89
C ARG A 239 20.25 -3.96 -4.58
N TRP A 240 18.98 -3.87 -4.98
CA TRP A 240 18.14 -2.73 -4.69
C TRP A 240 17.90 -2.57 -3.18
N LEU A 241 17.63 -3.66 -2.46
CA LEU A 241 17.35 -3.63 -1.03
C LEU A 241 18.57 -3.19 -0.19
N LEU A 242 19.78 -3.51 -0.62
CA LEU A 242 21.02 -2.99 -0.02
C LEU A 242 21.09 -1.45 -0.15
N SER A 243 20.66 -0.89 -1.26
CA SER A 243 20.56 0.58 -1.44
C SER A 243 19.38 1.16 -0.67
N TRP A 244 18.21 0.50 -0.71
CA TRP A 244 17.00 0.89 0.02
C TRP A 244 17.22 1.00 1.52
N GLN A 245 18.03 0.11 2.09
CA GLN A 245 18.38 0.12 3.50
C GLN A 245 19.71 0.82 3.80
N HIS A 246 20.21 1.67 2.91
CA HIS A 246 21.39 2.52 3.11
C HIS A 246 22.71 1.77 3.37
N VAL A 247 22.84 0.53 2.91
CA VAL A 247 24.06 -0.28 3.09
C VAL A 247 24.99 -0.20 1.88
N ALA A 248 24.43 0.01 0.68
CA ALA A 248 25.23 0.19 -0.53
C ALA A 248 26.09 1.46 -0.46
N PRO A 249 27.32 1.47 -1.04
CA PRO A 249 28.18 2.64 -1.05
C PRO A 249 27.48 3.89 -1.60
N GLY A 250 27.64 5.02 -0.93
CA GLY A 250 27.04 6.30 -1.34
C GLY A 250 25.55 6.47 -1.02
N THR A 251 24.91 5.50 -0.35
CA THR A 251 23.50 5.59 0.06
C THR A 251 23.33 5.88 1.56
N GLN A 252 24.41 6.03 2.31
CA GLN A 252 24.38 6.21 3.76
C GLN A 252 23.57 7.46 4.14
N ALA A 253 22.75 7.32 5.19
CA ALA A 253 22.02 8.43 5.78
C ALA A 253 22.94 9.33 6.61
N HIS A 254 22.56 10.61 6.82
CA HIS A 254 23.39 11.59 7.51
C HIS A 254 22.69 12.23 8.71
N GLY A 255 23.42 12.45 9.77
CA GLY A 255 22.99 13.23 10.93
C GLY A 255 21.88 12.59 11.76
N GLU A 256 21.24 13.40 12.61
CA GLU A 256 20.18 12.94 13.52
C GLU A 256 18.93 12.46 12.77
N ARG A 257 18.49 13.23 11.77
CA ARG A 257 17.34 12.88 10.96
C ARG A 257 17.54 11.57 10.20
N GLY A 258 18.67 11.40 9.53
CA GLY A 258 18.98 10.16 8.82
C GLY A 258 19.12 8.97 9.78
N THR A 259 19.63 9.19 11.00
CA THR A 259 19.65 8.15 12.04
C THR A 259 18.23 7.73 12.44
N LEU A 260 17.32 8.69 12.60
CA LEU A 260 15.93 8.42 12.93
C LEU A 260 15.23 7.63 11.79
N GLU A 261 15.45 8.02 10.53
CA GLU A 261 14.92 7.34 9.35
C GLU A 261 15.40 5.87 9.27
N VAL A 262 16.69 5.61 9.53
CA VAL A 262 17.23 4.24 9.61
C VAL A 262 16.61 3.45 10.76
N LEU A 263 16.42 4.06 11.93
CA LEU A 263 15.77 3.39 13.06
C LEU A 263 14.29 3.10 12.78
N GLN A 264 13.57 4.00 12.11
CA GLN A 264 12.20 3.77 11.65
C GLN A 264 12.12 2.59 10.67
N GLN A 265 13.11 2.47 9.78
CA GLN A 265 13.17 1.39 8.80
C GLN A 265 13.40 0.03 9.47
N LEU A 266 14.22 0.00 10.52
CA LEU A 266 14.61 -1.22 11.23
C LEU A 266 13.76 -1.53 12.47
N GLN A 267 12.84 -0.65 12.86
CA GLN A 267 12.04 -0.82 14.07
C GLN A 267 11.28 -2.16 14.09
N GLY A 268 11.21 -2.80 15.25
CA GLY A 268 10.55 -4.09 15.41
C GLY A 268 11.41 -5.30 15.02
N PHE A 269 12.57 -5.12 14.37
CA PHE A 269 13.47 -6.22 14.08
C PHE A 269 14.47 -6.40 15.22
N GLU A 270 14.51 -7.58 15.82
CA GLU A 270 15.39 -7.87 16.93
C GLU A 270 16.78 -8.29 16.45
N ILE A 271 17.80 -7.55 16.88
CA ILE A 271 19.21 -7.76 16.56
C ILE A 271 20.00 -7.91 17.87
N PRO A 272 21.05 -8.75 17.93
CA PRO A 272 21.92 -8.81 19.10
C PRO A 272 22.41 -7.42 19.52
N ALA A 273 22.27 -7.08 20.79
CA ALA A 273 22.54 -5.74 21.30
C ALA A 273 23.94 -5.21 20.93
N SER A 274 24.96 -6.08 20.88
CA SER A 274 26.33 -5.72 20.47
C SER A 274 26.47 -5.40 18.97
N ALA A 275 25.55 -5.88 18.14
CA ALA A 275 25.63 -5.70 16.69
C ALA A 275 25.03 -4.36 16.22
N TRP A 276 24.10 -3.78 16.96
CA TRP A 276 23.38 -2.58 16.56
C TRP A 276 24.29 -1.44 16.13
N GLU A 277 25.15 -0.96 17.02
CA GLU A 277 25.98 0.22 16.74
C GLU A 277 27.13 -0.09 15.78
N ARG A 278 27.84 -1.21 16.00
CA ARG A 278 29.08 -1.52 15.28
C ARG A 278 28.86 -2.12 13.90
N GLN A 279 27.77 -2.89 13.70
CA GLN A 279 27.56 -3.70 12.51
C GLN A 279 26.38 -3.23 11.67
N VAL A 280 25.37 -2.63 12.30
CA VAL A 280 24.12 -2.26 11.63
C VAL A 280 24.04 -0.75 11.38
N LEU A 281 24.12 0.08 12.43
CA LEU A 281 24.02 1.54 12.30
C LEU A 281 25.24 2.14 11.62
N ALA A 282 26.44 1.70 11.98
CA ALA A 282 27.68 2.18 11.35
C ALA A 282 27.80 1.86 9.85
N ARG A 283 27.00 0.91 9.34
CA ARG A 283 26.94 0.61 7.90
C ARG A 283 25.96 1.49 7.15
N ARG A 284 24.94 1.99 7.83
CA ARG A 284 23.82 2.73 7.24
C ARG A 284 23.91 4.24 7.42
N ILE A 285 24.74 4.69 8.35
CA ILE A 285 24.86 6.10 8.73
C ILE A 285 26.30 6.54 8.53
N ALA A 286 26.50 7.56 7.72
CA ALA A 286 27.80 8.17 7.52
C ALA A 286 28.25 8.82 8.84
N ASP A 287 29.53 8.64 9.17
CA ASP A 287 30.15 9.19 10.37
C ASP A 287 29.37 8.88 11.66
N TYR A 288 28.80 7.66 11.75
CA TYR A 288 28.01 7.25 12.90
C TYR A 288 28.78 7.43 14.22
N GLY A 289 28.15 8.14 15.16
CA GLY A 289 28.64 8.30 16.53
C GLY A 289 27.58 8.00 17.58
N PRO A 290 27.91 7.32 18.69
CA PRO A 290 26.94 6.91 19.72
C PRO A 290 26.12 8.03 20.32
N LYS A 291 26.62 9.27 20.30
CA LYS A 291 25.92 10.45 20.86
C LYS A 291 24.57 10.73 20.21
N VAL A 292 24.44 10.48 18.90
CA VAL A 292 23.20 10.72 18.16
C VAL A 292 22.10 9.77 18.65
N LEU A 293 22.42 8.49 18.80
CA LEU A 293 21.49 7.50 19.34
C LEU A 293 21.08 7.84 20.78
N ASP A 294 22.06 8.26 21.63
CA ASP A 294 21.79 8.67 23.01
C ASP A 294 20.82 9.87 23.06
N GLN A 295 21.02 10.84 22.18
CA GLN A 295 20.15 12.02 22.10
C GLN A 295 18.72 11.61 21.70
N LEU A 296 18.56 10.80 20.66
CA LEU A 296 17.24 10.31 20.22
C LEU A 296 16.51 9.50 21.31
N CYS A 297 17.25 8.72 22.09
CA CYS A 297 16.68 7.99 23.22
C CYS A 297 16.30 8.92 24.38
N LEU A 298 17.17 9.87 24.75
CA LEU A 298 16.95 10.79 25.88
C LEU A 298 15.83 11.81 25.61
N THR A 299 15.66 12.25 24.36
CA THR A 299 14.54 13.12 23.96
C THR A 299 13.22 12.38 23.94
N GLY A 300 13.24 11.05 24.01
CA GLY A 300 12.04 10.22 23.95
C GLY A 300 11.53 9.93 22.54
N ALA A 301 12.22 10.39 21.49
CA ALA A 301 11.84 10.09 20.10
C ALA A 301 11.97 8.59 19.81
N VAL A 302 13.00 7.94 20.34
CA VAL A 302 13.28 6.52 20.16
C VAL A 302 13.23 5.80 21.50
N GLY A 303 12.62 4.62 21.51
CA GLY A 303 12.68 3.65 22.59
C GLY A 303 13.45 2.40 22.16
N TRP A 304 13.88 1.61 23.11
CA TRP A 304 14.49 0.31 22.86
C TRP A 304 13.88 -0.75 23.78
N GLY A 305 13.91 -2.00 23.38
CA GLY A 305 13.39 -3.08 24.21
C GLY A 305 13.64 -4.45 23.59
N ARG A 306 13.32 -5.46 24.36
CA ARG A 306 13.26 -6.85 23.92
C ARG A 306 11.80 -7.22 23.74
N LEU A 307 11.44 -7.75 22.59
CA LEU A 307 10.05 -8.11 22.24
C LEU A 307 9.81 -9.61 22.36
N SER A 308 10.85 -10.44 22.15
CA SER A 308 10.81 -11.89 22.35
C SER A 308 11.36 -12.25 23.74
N PRO A 309 10.52 -12.55 24.74
CA PRO A 309 10.96 -12.91 26.08
C PRO A 309 11.95 -14.09 26.07
N HIS A 310 12.91 -14.10 26.97
CA HIS A 310 13.80 -15.24 27.11
C HIS A 310 13.01 -16.48 27.58
N PRO A 311 13.13 -17.66 26.94
CA PRO A 311 12.30 -18.83 27.29
C PRO A 311 12.29 -19.17 28.79
N ALA A 312 13.44 -19.05 29.47
CA ALA A 312 13.53 -19.31 30.90
C ALA A 312 12.75 -18.32 31.78
N THR A 313 12.28 -17.18 31.26
CA THR A 313 11.42 -16.24 31.99
C THR A 313 9.93 -16.55 31.85
N LEU A 314 9.57 -17.46 30.95
CA LEU A 314 8.20 -17.90 30.69
C LEU A 314 7.81 -19.17 31.49
N GLU A 315 8.81 -19.93 31.94
CA GLU A 315 8.60 -21.16 32.72
C GLU A 315 8.47 -20.85 34.21
N ASP A 316 7.55 -21.53 34.90
CA ASP A 316 7.46 -21.46 36.36
C ASP A 316 8.81 -21.85 37.00
N SER A 317 9.38 -20.95 37.77
CA SER A 317 10.65 -21.20 38.45
C SER A 317 10.50 -22.30 39.50
N ALA A 318 10.95 -23.50 39.18
CA ALA A 318 11.33 -24.43 40.24
C ALA A 318 12.50 -23.78 41.02
N GLU A 319 12.45 -23.83 42.36
CA GLU A 319 13.48 -23.32 43.24
C GLU A 319 14.87 -23.77 42.77
N GLY A 320 15.74 -22.81 42.42
CA GLY A 320 17.14 -23.07 42.05
C GLY A 320 17.54 -22.76 40.62
N LYS A 321 16.66 -22.31 39.71
CA LYS A 321 17.04 -21.92 38.33
C LYS A 321 17.84 -20.62 38.32
N ARG A 322 18.90 -20.61 37.49
CA ARG A 322 19.81 -19.49 37.26
C ARG A 322 19.06 -18.27 36.74
N ARG A 323 19.19 -17.12 37.41
CA ARG A 323 18.62 -15.83 36.96
C ARG A 323 19.10 -15.49 35.57
N VAL A 324 18.21 -15.06 34.70
CA VAL A 324 18.52 -14.67 33.32
C VAL A 324 18.94 -13.20 33.31
N ILE A 325 20.20 -12.94 33.01
CA ILE A 325 20.72 -11.61 32.78
C ILE A 325 21.05 -11.49 31.29
N PRO A 326 20.59 -10.44 30.58
CA PRO A 326 20.93 -10.23 29.17
C PRO A 326 22.45 -10.18 28.97
N THR A 327 22.89 -10.79 27.90
CA THR A 327 24.29 -10.74 27.46
C THR A 327 24.39 -9.85 26.21
N SER A 328 25.61 -9.67 25.71
CA SER A 328 25.87 -8.92 24.46
C SER A 328 25.10 -9.47 23.23
N VAL A 329 24.66 -10.72 23.29
CA VAL A 329 23.87 -11.38 22.23
C VAL A 329 22.35 -11.32 22.48
N ALA A 330 21.90 -10.66 23.55
CA ALA A 330 20.47 -10.51 23.82
C ALA A 330 19.81 -9.76 22.64
N PRO A 331 18.74 -10.34 22.06
CA PRO A 331 18.02 -9.67 20.98
C PRO A 331 17.28 -8.45 21.55
N ILE A 332 17.47 -7.31 20.92
CA ILE A 332 16.76 -6.07 21.21
C ILE A 332 16.37 -5.38 19.90
N THR A 333 15.39 -4.53 19.97
CA THR A 333 15.00 -3.64 18.90
C THR A 333 14.95 -2.20 19.36
N PHE A 334 15.04 -1.27 18.41
CA PHE A 334 14.64 0.12 18.58
C PHE A 334 13.27 0.33 17.96
N TYR A 335 12.54 1.34 18.44
CA TYR A 335 11.27 1.76 17.90
C TYR A 335 11.06 3.26 18.07
N VAL A 336 10.38 3.88 17.13
CA VAL A 336 9.96 5.28 17.24
C VAL A 336 8.67 5.31 18.05
N ARG A 337 8.66 6.04 19.16
CA ARG A 337 7.56 6.00 20.15
C ARG A 337 6.23 6.47 19.57
N GLU A 338 6.23 7.46 18.69
CA GLU A 338 5.02 7.97 18.04
C GLU A 338 4.41 6.99 17.03
N GLU A 339 5.16 5.98 16.59
CA GLU A 339 4.74 5.01 15.58
C GLU A 339 4.65 3.58 16.15
N ALA A 340 4.59 3.44 17.46
CA ALA A 340 4.68 2.14 18.15
C ALA A 340 3.37 1.34 18.19
N ASP A 341 2.36 1.72 17.43
CA ASP A 341 1.05 1.02 17.37
C ASP A 341 1.17 -0.45 16.91
N TRP A 342 2.26 -0.82 16.23
CA TRP A 342 2.55 -2.20 15.84
C TRP A 342 3.03 -3.08 17.00
N LEU A 343 3.41 -2.51 18.13
CA LEU A 343 3.82 -3.28 19.30
C LEU A 343 2.69 -4.23 19.70
N PRO A 344 3.00 -5.52 19.97
CA PRO A 344 1.98 -6.47 20.38
C PRO A 344 1.31 -6.02 21.68
N ALA A 345 0.01 -6.31 21.80
CA ALA A 345 -0.71 -6.12 23.04
C ALA A 345 -0.04 -6.90 24.19
N HIS A 346 -0.24 -6.42 25.40
CA HIS A 346 0.15 -7.15 26.60
C HIS A 346 -0.42 -8.58 26.52
N THR A 347 0.43 -9.61 26.44
CA THR A 347 -0.01 -11.00 26.44
C THR A 347 0.02 -11.56 27.86
N ASP A 348 -0.80 -12.59 28.14
CA ASP A 348 -0.89 -13.27 29.44
C ASP A 348 0.46 -13.82 29.96
N HIS A 349 1.47 -13.93 29.08
CA HIS A 349 2.85 -14.29 29.45
C HIS A 349 3.59 -13.20 30.24
N GLN A 350 3.02 -12.01 30.37
CA GLN A 350 3.62 -10.87 31.08
C GLN A 350 3.21 -10.81 32.57
N ASP A 351 2.51 -11.82 33.07
CA ASP A 351 2.13 -11.93 34.49
C ASP A 351 3.33 -12.17 35.44
N GLY A 352 4.52 -12.27 34.89
CA GLY A 352 5.74 -12.35 35.69
C GLY A 352 5.93 -13.67 36.42
N ARG A 353 5.31 -14.77 35.96
CA ARG A 353 5.35 -16.07 36.62
C ARG A 353 6.76 -16.61 36.82
N GLY A 354 7.62 -16.47 35.81
CA GLY A 354 9.02 -16.89 35.85
C GLY A 354 9.99 -15.89 36.49
N LEU A 355 9.50 -14.75 37.02
CA LEU A 355 10.34 -13.71 37.59
C LEU A 355 10.70 -13.98 39.07
N SER A 356 11.91 -13.57 39.46
CA SER A 356 12.34 -13.54 40.85
C SER A 356 11.45 -12.61 41.68
N HIS A 357 11.43 -12.84 43.00
CA HIS A 357 10.70 -11.97 43.93
C HIS A 357 11.14 -10.49 43.82
N GLY A 358 12.44 -10.23 43.66
CA GLY A 358 12.96 -8.87 43.46
C GLY A 358 12.46 -8.22 42.16
N ALA A 359 12.47 -8.96 41.05
CA ALA A 359 11.98 -8.48 39.77
C ALA A 359 10.46 -8.18 39.82
N ARG A 360 9.66 -9.04 40.47
CA ARG A 360 8.22 -8.77 40.66
C ARG A 360 7.95 -7.50 41.46
N GLN A 361 8.71 -7.25 42.52
CA GLN A 361 8.57 -6.03 43.33
C GLN A 361 8.94 -4.77 42.53
N VAL A 362 10.01 -4.82 41.71
CA VAL A 362 10.36 -3.70 40.82
C VAL A 362 9.29 -3.49 39.75
N LEU A 363 8.77 -4.56 39.17
CA LEU A 363 7.70 -4.49 38.17
C LEU A 363 6.45 -3.83 38.77
N GLU A 364 6.04 -4.24 39.96
CA GLU A 364 4.87 -3.66 40.65
C GLU A 364 5.12 -2.19 41.01
N PHE A 365 6.31 -1.84 41.46
CA PHE A 365 6.68 -0.44 41.70
C PHE A 365 6.56 0.41 40.44
N LEU A 366 7.04 -0.08 39.29
CA LEU A 366 6.94 0.63 38.01
C LEU A 366 5.48 0.69 37.48
N ARG A 367 4.65 -0.32 37.77
CA ARG A 367 3.20 -0.27 37.45
C ARG A 367 2.49 0.83 38.22
N GLN A 368 2.82 1.00 39.50
CA GLN A 368 2.17 2.00 40.37
C GLN A 368 2.70 3.41 40.19
N ARG A 369 4.01 3.58 39.99
CA ARG A 369 4.69 4.88 39.96
C ARG A 369 5.01 5.38 38.57
N GLY A 370 4.95 4.52 37.55
CA GLY A 370 5.37 4.85 36.20
C GLY A 370 6.91 4.94 36.05
N ALA A 371 7.33 5.70 35.02
CA ALA A 371 8.75 5.89 34.72
C ALA A 371 9.52 6.51 35.89
N SER A 372 10.53 5.80 36.38
CA SER A 372 11.24 6.14 37.64
C SER A 372 12.74 6.05 37.48
N PHE A 373 13.46 6.95 38.17
CA PHE A 373 14.93 6.87 38.23
C PHE A 373 15.37 5.68 39.08
N PHE A 374 16.54 5.14 38.79
CA PHE A 374 17.12 4.02 39.55
C PHE A 374 17.15 4.26 41.07
N ALA A 375 17.52 5.46 41.50
CA ALA A 375 17.55 5.83 42.91
C ALA A 375 16.17 5.84 43.57
N ASP A 376 15.12 6.16 42.84
CA ASP A 376 13.75 6.17 43.34
C ASP A 376 13.21 4.73 43.48
N ILE A 377 13.57 3.84 42.54
CA ILE A 377 13.25 2.41 42.62
C ILE A 377 13.94 1.80 43.85
N VAL A 378 15.22 2.11 44.09
CA VAL A 378 15.97 1.64 45.28
C VAL A 378 15.27 2.11 46.55
N ARG A 379 14.94 3.40 46.63
CA ARG A 379 14.27 3.98 47.82
C ARG A 379 12.88 3.42 48.04
N GLY A 380 12.11 3.28 46.96
CA GLY A 380 10.70 2.85 47.05
C GLY A 380 10.54 1.36 47.32
N THR A 381 11.50 0.54 46.90
CA THR A 381 11.46 -0.93 47.15
C THR A 381 12.23 -1.33 48.40
N GLY A 382 13.07 -0.45 48.98
CA GLY A 382 13.89 -0.74 50.13
C GLY A 382 14.99 -1.81 49.93
N LYS A 383 15.31 -2.13 48.66
CA LYS A 383 16.28 -3.17 48.29
C LYS A 383 17.67 -2.61 48.07
N LEU A 384 18.67 -3.50 48.09
CA LEU A 384 20.05 -3.13 47.76
C LEU A 384 20.19 -2.76 46.28
N LYS A 385 21.08 -1.81 45.96
CA LYS A 385 21.34 -1.38 44.57
C LYS A 385 21.66 -2.55 43.64
N ALA A 386 22.47 -3.53 44.09
CA ALA A 386 22.80 -4.71 43.28
C ALA A 386 21.59 -5.63 43.00
N GLU A 387 20.65 -5.71 43.96
CA GLU A 387 19.42 -6.48 43.77
C GLU A 387 18.51 -5.81 42.75
N ILE A 388 18.35 -4.47 42.80
CA ILE A 388 17.56 -3.70 41.82
C ILE A 388 18.21 -3.77 40.45
N GLU A 389 19.54 -3.67 40.35
CA GLU A 389 20.24 -3.82 39.05
C GLU A 389 19.94 -5.19 38.44
N THR A 390 20.07 -6.26 39.22
CA THR A 390 19.77 -7.63 38.76
C THR A 390 18.30 -7.78 38.35
N ALA A 391 17.37 -7.23 39.14
CA ALA A 391 15.94 -7.28 38.89
C ALA A 391 15.55 -6.54 37.59
N LEU A 392 16.10 -5.35 37.34
CA LEU A 392 15.85 -4.59 36.12
C LEU A 392 16.34 -5.35 34.88
N TRP A 393 17.53 -5.97 34.94
CA TRP A 393 18.04 -6.77 33.82
C TRP A 393 17.23 -8.05 33.58
N GLU A 394 16.71 -8.67 34.64
CA GLU A 394 15.79 -9.78 34.51
C GLU A 394 14.50 -9.33 33.82
N LEU A 395 13.98 -8.15 34.17
CA LEU A 395 12.80 -7.57 33.53
C LEU A 395 13.05 -7.18 32.06
N VAL A 396 14.24 -6.71 31.73
CA VAL A 396 14.65 -6.47 30.32
C VAL A 396 14.69 -7.80 29.56
N ALA A 397 15.25 -8.88 30.16
CA ALA A 397 15.28 -10.20 29.53
C ALA A 397 13.86 -10.78 29.32
N ALA A 398 12.94 -10.44 30.20
CA ALA A 398 11.53 -10.81 30.08
C ALA A 398 10.74 -9.92 29.10
N GLY A 399 11.32 -8.87 28.55
CA GLY A 399 10.64 -7.96 27.62
C GLY A 399 9.61 -7.03 28.28
N LEU A 400 9.75 -6.76 29.59
CA LEU A 400 8.77 -5.98 30.36
C LEU A 400 9.16 -4.54 30.61
N VAL A 401 10.46 -4.23 30.58
CA VAL A 401 11.01 -2.93 30.99
C VAL A 401 12.00 -2.42 29.95
N THR A 402 12.00 -1.12 29.79
CA THR A 402 12.92 -0.31 28.98
C THR A 402 13.54 0.81 29.81
N ALA A 403 14.50 1.55 29.26
CA ALA A 403 15.04 2.76 29.85
C ALA A 403 15.14 3.90 28.83
N ASP A 404 15.10 5.16 29.32
CA ASP A 404 15.28 6.35 28.47
C ASP A 404 16.68 6.41 27.83
N GLY A 405 17.72 5.86 28.50
CA GLY A 405 19.09 5.89 28.00
C GLY A 405 19.56 4.54 27.46
N PHE A 406 20.17 4.54 26.28
CA PHE A 406 20.81 3.35 25.73
C PHE A 406 22.18 3.05 26.38
N ASP A 407 22.82 4.04 27.02
CA ASP A 407 24.09 3.88 27.72
C ASP A 407 24.04 2.83 28.85
N ASN A 408 22.91 2.67 29.49
CA ASN A 408 22.66 1.60 30.47
C ASN A 408 22.90 0.21 29.84
N LEU A 409 22.35 -0.03 28.66
CA LEU A 409 22.53 -1.29 27.93
C LEU A 409 23.98 -1.46 27.44
N ARG A 410 24.64 -0.37 26.96
CA ARG A 410 26.07 -0.43 26.58
C ARG A 410 26.95 -0.86 27.72
N SER A 411 26.69 -0.37 28.94
CA SER A 411 27.48 -0.76 30.11
C SER A 411 27.32 -2.23 30.46
N LEU A 412 26.16 -2.83 30.15
CA LEU A 412 25.91 -4.26 30.30
C LEU A 412 26.64 -5.10 29.24
N ILE A 413 26.67 -4.62 28.01
CA ILE A 413 27.18 -5.35 26.83
C ILE A 413 28.74 -5.34 26.81
N ASP A 414 29.36 -4.24 27.20
CA ASP A 414 30.84 -4.07 27.16
C ASP A 414 31.51 -4.48 28.47
N PRO A 415 32.27 -5.61 28.50
CA PRO A 415 32.95 -6.06 29.69
C PRO A 415 33.98 -5.04 30.21
N LYS A 416 34.63 -4.24 29.34
CA LYS A 416 35.58 -3.22 29.73
C LYS A 416 34.95 -2.04 30.46
N ARG A 417 33.74 -1.68 30.08
CA ARG A 417 32.92 -0.70 30.80
C ARG A 417 32.39 -1.24 32.14
N ARG A 418 32.16 -2.56 32.22
CA ARG A 418 31.74 -3.25 33.43
C ARG A 418 32.83 -3.25 34.52
N SER A 419 34.09 -3.40 34.15
CA SER A 419 35.21 -3.51 35.10
C SER A 419 35.73 -2.18 35.64
N GLY A 420 35.21 -1.04 35.14
CA GLY A 420 35.66 0.28 35.61
C GLY A 420 37.11 0.64 35.26
N GLN A 421 37.78 -0.12 34.40
CA GLN A 421 39.16 0.09 33.96
C GLN A 421 39.26 1.03 32.75
N GLY A 422 38.57 2.17 32.78
CA GLY A 422 38.79 3.28 31.86
C GLY A 422 39.50 4.39 32.65
N SER A 423 40.80 4.53 32.47
CA SER A 423 41.58 5.62 33.03
C SER A 423 41.01 6.98 32.64
N GLY A 424 40.50 7.73 33.59
CA GLY A 424 40.20 9.14 33.40
C GLY A 424 38.94 9.61 34.10
N ARG A 425 39.16 10.51 35.03
CA ARG A 425 38.25 11.40 35.76
C ARG A 425 36.84 11.49 35.16
N MET A 426 35.83 11.06 35.93
CA MET A 426 34.39 11.02 35.73
C MET A 426 33.88 9.68 35.19
N ALA A 427 34.02 8.59 35.94
CA ALA A 427 33.08 7.48 35.83
C ALA A 427 31.71 7.97 36.27
N ARG A 428 30.80 8.26 35.30
CA ARG A 428 29.39 8.47 35.62
C ARG A 428 28.90 7.22 36.36
N PRO A 429 28.12 7.38 37.46
CA PRO A 429 27.54 6.24 38.15
C PRO A 429 26.80 5.35 37.14
N ARG A 430 26.94 4.03 37.20
CA ARG A 430 26.38 3.01 36.28
C ARG A 430 24.89 3.13 35.98
N HIS A 431 24.16 3.98 36.72
CA HIS A 431 22.68 4.09 36.70
C HIS A 431 22.19 5.54 36.61
N SER A 432 23.03 6.48 36.16
CA SER A 432 22.71 7.90 36.24
C SER A 432 21.99 8.48 35.03
N ALA A 433 21.82 7.73 33.95
CA ALA A 433 21.26 8.24 32.72
C ALA A 433 19.85 7.67 32.46
N GLY A 434 18.80 8.50 32.70
CA GLY A 434 17.44 8.21 32.30
C GLY A 434 16.61 7.44 33.34
N ARG A 435 15.34 7.33 33.04
CA ARG A 435 14.35 6.61 33.84
C ARG A 435 14.15 5.20 33.29
N TRP A 436 13.73 4.31 34.17
CA TRP A 436 13.24 2.99 33.83
C TRP A 436 11.73 3.02 33.75
N ALA A 437 11.14 2.40 32.76
CA ALA A 437 9.71 2.39 32.50
C ALA A 437 9.26 1.02 32.00
N LEU A 438 7.97 0.75 32.10
CA LEU A 438 7.36 -0.39 31.42
C LEU A 438 7.52 -0.24 29.91
N LEU A 439 7.84 -1.33 29.23
CA LEU A 439 7.93 -1.33 27.77
C LEU A 439 6.53 -1.10 27.14
N TYR A 440 5.49 -1.62 27.78
CA TYR A 440 4.08 -1.50 27.39
C TYR A 440 3.34 -0.69 28.46
N ALA A 441 3.44 0.65 28.40
CA ALA A 441 2.86 1.54 29.40
C ALA A 441 1.48 2.11 29.04
N GLY A 442 1.00 1.89 27.82
CA GLY A 442 -0.28 2.41 27.31
C GLY A 442 -1.30 1.32 27.03
N GLU A 443 -2.52 1.76 26.70
CA GLU A 443 -3.51 0.85 26.14
C GLU A 443 -3.02 0.30 24.80
N ALA A 444 -3.21 -1.01 24.59
CA ALA A 444 -2.87 -1.61 23.33
C ALA A 444 -3.73 -1.02 22.21
N ALA A 445 -3.12 -0.68 21.09
CA ALA A 445 -3.89 -0.26 19.92
C ALA A 445 -4.87 -1.35 19.48
N GLU A 446 -5.99 -0.97 18.91
CA GLU A 446 -6.94 -1.92 18.35
C GLU A 446 -6.24 -2.87 17.36
N ARG A 447 -6.65 -4.15 17.36
CA ARG A 447 -5.99 -5.18 16.52
C ARG A 447 -5.88 -4.79 15.06
N SER A 448 -6.90 -4.15 14.49
CA SER A 448 -6.90 -3.68 13.10
C SER A 448 -5.79 -2.64 12.86
N ARG A 449 -5.61 -1.71 13.79
CA ARG A 449 -4.59 -0.67 13.77
C ARG A 449 -3.18 -1.23 13.97
N GLN A 450 -3.04 -2.22 14.88
CA GLN A 450 -1.77 -2.93 15.06
C GLN A 450 -1.31 -3.63 13.78
N VAL A 451 -2.22 -4.34 13.10
CA VAL A 451 -1.92 -5.05 11.86
C VAL A 451 -1.57 -4.07 10.75
N GLU A 452 -2.29 -2.96 10.62
CA GLU A 452 -1.98 -1.93 9.63
C GLU A 452 -0.63 -1.25 9.90
N ALA A 453 -0.33 -0.93 11.16
CA ALA A 453 0.98 -0.40 11.56
C ALA A 453 2.12 -1.39 11.26
N ALA A 454 1.90 -2.69 11.46
CA ALA A 454 2.86 -3.74 11.08
C ALA A 454 3.06 -3.82 9.56
N CYS A 455 2.01 -3.62 8.75
CA CYS A 455 2.14 -3.51 7.29
C CYS A 455 3.06 -2.35 6.89
N TRP A 456 2.86 -1.18 7.47
CA TRP A 456 3.70 0.00 7.21
C TRP A 456 5.14 -0.20 7.65
N MET A 457 5.37 -0.83 8.81
CA MET A 457 6.70 -1.18 9.30
C MET A 457 7.44 -2.10 8.30
N LEU A 458 6.78 -3.15 7.81
CA LEU A 458 7.33 -4.08 6.81
C LEU A 458 7.61 -3.39 5.47
N LEU A 459 6.69 -2.54 5.00
CA LEU A 459 6.86 -1.79 3.76
C LEU A 459 8.04 -0.81 3.83
N ARG A 460 8.23 -0.11 4.94
CA ARG A 460 9.40 0.76 5.13
C ARG A 460 10.69 -0.04 5.12
N ARG A 461 10.72 -1.21 5.76
CA ARG A 461 11.90 -2.07 5.82
C ARG A 461 12.26 -2.68 4.48
N TYR A 462 11.30 -3.26 3.78
CA TYR A 462 11.55 -4.05 2.58
C TYR A 462 11.13 -3.36 1.28
N GLY A 463 10.37 -2.27 1.33
CA GLY A 463 9.79 -1.60 0.16
C GLY A 463 8.78 -2.43 -0.61
N VAL A 464 9.06 -3.73 -0.78
CA VAL A 464 8.18 -4.77 -1.33
C VAL A 464 8.04 -5.90 -0.32
N VAL A 465 6.82 -6.28 0.00
CA VAL A 465 6.52 -7.31 1.03
C VAL A 465 5.79 -8.49 0.40
N PHE A 466 6.25 -9.69 0.70
CA PHE A 466 5.65 -10.97 0.33
C PHE A 466 5.88 -12.01 1.42
N ARG A 467 5.14 -13.11 1.35
CA ARG A 467 5.06 -14.09 2.44
C ARG A 467 6.41 -14.63 2.91
N ASP A 468 7.33 -14.91 1.98
CA ASP A 468 8.61 -15.56 2.30
C ASP A 468 9.51 -14.67 3.18
N LEU A 469 9.41 -13.33 3.06
CA LEU A 469 10.16 -12.40 3.91
C LEU A 469 9.84 -12.55 5.39
N LEU A 470 8.62 -12.97 5.75
CA LEU A 470 8.21 -13.15 7.13
C LEU A 470 9.00 -14.24 7.86
N ALA A 471 9.71 -15.09 7.15
CA ALA A 471 10.61 -16.09 7.76
C ALA A 471 11.76 -15.44 8.56
N ARG A 472 12.01 -14.14 8.41
CA ARG A 472 12.99 -13.35 9.19
C ARG A 472 12.36 -12.55 10.33
N GLU A 473 11.05 -12.42 10.33
CA GLU A 473 10.31 -11.62 11.30
C GLU A 473 9.83 -12.48 12.46
N SER A 474 10.05 -12.03 13.70
CA SER A 474 9.68 -12.79 14.90
C SER A 474 8.35 -12.37 15.51
N ILE A 475 7.92 -11.13 15.31
CA ILE A 475 6.81 -10.51 16.05
C ILE A 475 5.65 -10.02 15.19
N VAL A 476 5.70 -10.24 13.89
CA VAL A 476 4.67 -9.75 12.97
C VAL A 476 3.41 -10.62 12.99
N PRO A 477 2.24 -10.04 12.68
CA PRO A 477 1.00 -10.78 12.50
C PRO A 477 1.13 -11.87 11.43
N ARG A 478 0.23 -12.86 11.47
CA ARG A 478 0.21 -13.92 10.46
C ARG A 478 -0.05 -13.34 9.06
N TRP A 479 0.54 -13.94 8.04
CA TRP A 479 0.40 -13.47 6.64
C TRP A 479 -1.05 -13.25 6.22
N ARG A 480 -2.00 -14.08 6.68
CA ARG A 480 -3.42 -13.92 6.37
C ARG A 480 -3.97 -12.58 6.86
N GLU A 481 -3.62 -12.13 8.06
CA GLU A 481 -4.05 -10.84 8.62
C GLU A 481 -3.39 -9.69 7.87
N LEU A 482 -2.07 -9.80 7.62
CA LEU A 482 -1.31 -8.80 6.87
C LEU A 482 -1.83 -8.66 5.44
N SER A 483 -2.09 -9.75 4.72
CA SER A 483 -2.58 -9.69 3.34
C SER A 483 -3.95 -9.03 3.23
N MET A 484 -4.83 -9.24 4.21
CA MET A 484 -6.12 -8.53 4.28
C MET A 484 -5.95 -7.03 4.54
N ALA A 485 -4.98 -6.64 5.38
CA ALA A 485 -4.68 -5.24 5.62
C ALA A 485 -4.00 -4.59 4.40
N PHE A 486 -3.06 -5.27 3.74
CA PHE A 486 -2.43 -4.80 2.51
C PHE A 486 -3.45 -4.56 1.39
N ARG A 487 -4.43 -5.44 1.22
CA ARG A 487 -5.50 -5.24 0.22
C ARG A 487 -6.33 -3.98 0.53
N ARG A 488 -6.64 -3.71 1.81
CA ARG A 488 -7.31 -2.46 2.20
C ARG A 488 -6.46 -1.22 1.92
N LEU A 489 -5.14 -1.30 2.14
CA LEU A 489 -4.20 -0.23 1.77
C LEU A 489 -4.14 -0.04 0.25
N GLU A 490 -4.19 -1.13 -0.52
CA GLU A 490 -4.27 -1.09 -1.98
C GLU A 490 -5.58 -0.48 -2.47
N ASP A 491 -6.71 -0.84 -1.86
CA ASP A 491 -8.03 -0.27 -2.19
C ASP A 491 -8.08 1.25 -1.93
N ARG A 492 -7.28 1.74 -0.96
CA ARG A 492 -7.09 3.17 -0.69
C ARG A 492 -6.06 3.84 -1.61
N GLY A 493 -5.39 3.08 -2.48
CA GLY A 493 -4.36 3.58 -3.38
C GLY A 493 -2.99 3.87 -2.73
N GLU A 494 -2.80 3.54 -1.45
CA GLU A 494 -1.58 3.81 -0.70
C GLU A 494 -0.46 2.81 -1.00
N VAL A 495 -0.82 1.60 -1.43
CA VAL A 495 0.08 0.48 -1.73
C VAL A 495 -0.31 -0.12 -3.07
N ARG A 496 0.65 -0.66 -3.79
CA ARG A 496 0.43 -1.39 -5.04
C ARG A 496 0.56 -2.89 -4.82
N GLY A 497 -0.45 -3.66 -5.24
CA GLY A 497 -0.39 -5.12 -5.29
C GLY A 497 0.04 -5.60 -6.67
N GLY A 498 0.83 -6.69 -6.74
CA GLY A 498 1.29 -7.23 -8.02
C GLY A 498 2.31 -8.35 -7.86
N ARG A 499 3.09 -8.58 -8.91
CA ARG A 499 4.28 -9.44 -8.91
C ARG A 499 5.49 -8.59 -9.25
N PHE A 500 6.23 -8.16 -8.24
CA PHE A 500 7.39 -7.28 -8.40
C PHE A 500 8.70 -8.05 -8.47
N ILE A 501 8.76 -9.21 -7.83
CA ILE A 501 9.95 -10.06 -7.74
C ILE A 501 9.58 -11.45 -8.27
N SER A 502 10.38 -11.94 -9.23
CA SER A 502 10.20 -13.27 -9.80
C SER A 502 10.64 -14.40 -8.85
N GLY A 503 10.03 -15.57 -8.98
CA GLY A 503 10.39 -16.76 -8.20
C GLY A 503 9.59 -16.93 -6.89
N PHE A 504 8.76 -15.99 -6.49
CA PHE A 504 7.93 -16.08 -5.29
C PHE A 504 6.45 -16.22 -5.63
N LEU A 505 5.76 -17.11 -4.91
CA LEU A 505 4.35 -17.40 -5.13
C LEU A 505 3.46 -16.46 -4.29
N GLY A 506 2.29 -16.15 -4.82
CA GLY A 506 1.30 -15.32 -4.15
C GLY A 506 1.40 -13.84 -4.46
N GLU A 507 0.61 -13.05 -3.74
CA GLU A 507 0.55 -11.60 -3.89
C GLU A 507 1.76 -10.95 -3.21
N GLN A 508 2.24 -9.89 -3.83
CA GLN A 508 3.30 -9.04 -3.31
C GLN A 508 2.75 -7.62 -3.24
N PHE A 509 3.08 -6.89 -2.19
CA PHE A 509 2.63 -5.53 -1.96
C PHE A 509 3.84 -4.59 -1.87
N ALA A 510 3.75 -3.43 -2.49
CA ALA A 510 4.88 -2.51 -2.59
C ALA A 510 4.46 -1.05 -2.39
N LEU A 511 5.37 -0.26 -1.84
CA LEU A 511 5.25 1.19 -1.88
C LEU A 511 5.37 1.69 -3.32
N PRO A 512 4.59 2.68 -3.77
CA PRO A 512 4.73 3.26 -5.12
C PRO A 512 6.17 3.68 -5.43
N VAL A 513 6.82 4.40 -4.51
CA VAL A 513 8.22 4.84 -4.64
C VAL A 513 9.21 3.67 -4.73
N ALA A 514 8.93 2.56 -4.05
CA ALA A 514 9.75 1.35 -4.14
C ALA A 514 9.65 0.71 -5.52
N VAL A 515 8.46 0.66 -6.12
CA VAL A 515 8.25 0.12 -7.47
C VAL A 515 9.03 0.93 -8.50
N GLU A 516 9.03 2.27 -8.40
CA GLU A 516 9.75 3.16 -9.32
C GLU A 516 11.27 2.97 -9.22
N SER A 517 11.80 2.99 -8.00
CA SER A 517 13.23 2.80 -7.77
C SER A 517 13.70 1.38 -8.13
N LEU A 518 12.85 0.36 -7.93
CA LEU A 518 13.13 -1.02 -8.33
C LEU A 518 13.19 -1.16 -9.87
N ARG A 519 12.30 -0.47 -10.60
CA ARG A 519 12.34 -0.38 -12.07
C ARG A 519 13.61 0.31 -12.57
N ALA A 520 14.05 1.38 -11.92
CA ALA A 520 15.31 2.06 -12.24
C ALA A 520 16.51 1.11 -12.05
N MET A 521 16.54 0.38 -10.93
CA MET A 521 17.58 -0.61 -10.64
C MET A 521 17.64 -1.74 -11.68
N ARG A 522 16.51 -2.19 -12.20
CA ARG A 522 16.46 -3.22 -13.26
C ARG A 522 17.20 -2.78 -14.53
N LYS A 523 17.14 -1.49 -14.86
CA LYS A 523 17.79 -0.91 -16.05
C LYS A 523 19.28 -0.64 -15.83
N SER A 524 19.76 -0.64 -14.57
CA SER A 524 21.16 -0.38 -14.24
C SER A 524 21.98 -1.67 -14.34
N GLU A 525 23.14 -1.57 -14.98
CA GLU A 525 24.08 -2.70 -15.06
C GLU A 525 24.71 -3.00 -13.70
N PRO A 526 25.08 -4.28 -13.43
CA PRO A 526 25.83 -4.65 -12.24
C PRO A 526 27.20 -3.95 -12.21
N ALA A 527 27.55 -3.36 -11.06
CA ALA A 527 28.81 -2.65 -10.89
C ALA A 527 29.98 -3.54 -10.40
N GLY A 528 29.70 -4.83 -10.13
CA GLY A 528 30.69 -5.75 -9.56
C GLY A 528 30.97 -5.49 -8.06
N GLU A 529 30.17 -4.68 -7.39
CA GLU A 529 30.36 -4.29 -5.99
C GLU A 529 30.11 -5.46 -5.04
N SER A 530 31.02 -5.62 -4.07
CA SER A 530 30.89 -6.60 -3.00
C SER A 530 30.56 -5.89 -1.69
N ILE A 531 29.42 -6.25 -1.10
CA ILE A 531 28.92 -5.67 0.15
C ILE A 531 28.85 -6.76 1.21
N THR A 532 29.58 -6.55 2.32
CA THR A 532 29.59 -7.49 3.45
C THR A 532 28.77 -6.92 4.60
N ILE A 533 27.83 -7.72 5.11
CA ILE A 533 26.97 -7.38 6.25
C ILE A 533 27.13 -8.42 7.38
N SER A 534 26.68 -8.08 8.58
CA SER A 534 26.54 -9.06 9.67
C SER A 534 25.46 -10.09 9.33
N ALA A 535 25.67 -11.35 9.68
CA ALA A 535 24.62 -12.37 9.55
C ALA A 535 23.38 -12.09 10.43
N ALA A 536 23.53 -11.24 11.46
CA ALA A 536 22.43 -10.77 12.31
C ALA A 536 21.61 -9.64 11.66
N ASP A 537 22.08 -9.05 10.57
CA ASP A 537 21.39 -7.97 9.85
C ASP A 537 20.07 -8.45 9.21
N PRO A 538 19.01 -7.63 9.18
CA PRO A 538 17.75 -7.94 8.48
C PRO A 538 17.95 -8.32 7.01
N LEU A 539 18.99 -7.79 6.36
CA LEU A 539 19.34 -8.07 4.97
C LEU A 539 19.99 -9.44 4.75
N ASN A 540 20.23 -10.23 5.80
CA ASN A 540 20.64 -11.63 5.63
C ASN A 540 19.43 -12.46 5.16
N LEU A 541 19.15 -12.39 3.87
CA LEU A 541 18.04 -13.08 3.19
C LEU A 541 18.52 -14.29 2.37
N VAL A 542 19.71 -14.83 2.67
CA VAL A 542 20.23 -16.06 2.04
C VAL A 542 19.37 -17.26 2.46
N GLY A 543 18.99 -18.10 1.51
CA GLY A 543 18.06 -19.22 1.72
C GLY A 543 16.60 -18.81 1.93
N ILE A 544 16.27 -17.52 1.71
CA ILE A 544 14.91 -16.98 1.76
C ILE A 544 14.59 -16.27 0.45
N VAL A 545 15.36 -15.25 0.09
CA VAL A 545 15.20 -14.47 -1.14
C VAL A 545 16.26 -14.87 -2.16
N VAL A 546 17.53 -14.89 -1.78
CA VAL A 546 18.61 -15.34 -2.66
C VAL A 546 18.94 -16.79 -2.37
N PRO A 547 19.28 -17.58 -3.43
CA PRO A 547 19.66 -18.96 -3.28
C PRO A 547 20.88 -19.12 -2.36
N GLY A 548 20.94 -20.22 -1.65
CA GLY A 548 22.05 -20.58 -0.77
C GLY A 548 21.58 -21.28 0.50
N GLU A 549 22.52 -21.80 1.27
CA GLU A 549 22.24 -22.35 2.58
C GLU A 549 21.94 -21.21 3.59
N ARG A 550 20.94 -21.42 4.44
CA ARG A 550 20.52 -20.41 5.41
C ARG A 550 21.63 -20.11 6.42
N VAL A 551 22.04 -18.85 6.49
CA VAL A 551 23.07 -18.41 7.43
C VAL A 551 22.41 -18.00 8.76
N PRO A 552 22.77 -18.64 9.89
CA PRO A 552 22.21 -18.29 11.19
C PRO A 552 22.52 -16.83 11.58
N ALA A 553 21.56 -16.17 12.23
CA ALA A 553 21.64 -14.76 12.65
C ALA A 553 22.56 -14.60 13.88
N ILE A 554 23.84 -14.89 13.71
CA ILE A 554 24.89 -14.79 14.75
C ILE A 554 25.76 -13.57 14.45
N SER A 555 25.96 -12.68 15.42
CA SER A 555 26.73 -11.44 15.25
C SER A 555 28.21 -11.65 14.87
N GLY A 556 28.76 -12.82 15.13
CA GLY A 556 30.12 -13.19 14.75
C GLY A 556 30.28 -13.66 13.30
N LYS A 557 29.19 -13.91 12.58
CA LYS A 557 29.20 -14.32 11.17
C LYS A 557 28.87 -13.17 10.23
N THR A 558 29.39 -13.25 9.01
CA THR A 558 29.12 -12.27 7.95
C THR A 558 28.60 -12.94 6.70
N VAL A 559 27.88 -12.19 5.89
CA VAL A 559 27.41 -12.57 4.56
C VAL A 559 27.90 -11.52 3.58
N THR A 560 28.47 -11.96 2.46
CA THR A 560 28.92 -11.09 1.39
C THR A 560 28.01 -11.26 0.17
N PHE A 561 27.51 -10.16 -0.33
CA PHE A 561 26.75 -10.10 -1.58
C PHE A 561 27.60 -9.41 -2.65
N ARG A 562 27.61 -10.02 -3.86
CA ARG A 562 28.17 -9.37 -5.05
C ARG A 562 27.04 -9.23 -6.06
N ASP A 563 26.74 -7.99 -6.42
CA ASP A 563 25.61 -7.67 -7.30
C ASP A 563 24.26 -8.31 -6.86
N GLY A 564 24.05 -8.42 -5.54
CA GLY A 564 22.86 -9.01 -4.95
C GLY A 564 22.85 -10.55 -4.86
N VAL A 565 23.91 -11.23 -5.30
CA VAL A 565 24.08 -12.67 -5.17
C VAL A 565 24.97 -12.97 -3.96
N ALA A 566 24.59 -13.92 -3.11
CA ALA A 566 25.42 -14.33 -1.98
C ALA A 566 26.66 -15.10 -2.48
N VAL A 567 27.84 -14.62 -2.07
CA VAL A 567 29.12 -15.20 -2.53
C VAL A 567 29.66 -16.23 -1.55
N VAL A 568 29.70 -15.94 -0.25
CA VAL A 568 30.18 -16.85 0.81
C VAL A 568 29.69 -16.36 2.19
N ALA A 569 29.36 -17.27 3.10
CA ALA A 569 29.26 -16.97 4.52
C ALA A 569 30.62 -17.20 5.18
N GLN A 570 31.27 -16.14 5.66
CA GLN A 570 32.55 -16.23 6.38
C GLN A 570 32.35 -16.03 7.88
N GLU A 571 33.13 -16.78 8.69
CA GLU A 571 33.24 -16.48 10.11
C GLU A 571 34.10 -15.22 10.29
N ALA A 572 33.61 -14.24 11.06
CA ALA A 572 34.40 -13.09 11.39
C ALA A 572 35.60 -13.56 12.23
N SER A 573 36.79 -13.53 11.66
CA SER A 573 38.04 -13.78 12.41
C SER A 573 38.11 -12.74 13.52
N VAL A 574 37.97 -13.17 14.76
CA VAL A 574 38.32 -12.37 15.94
C VAL A 574 39.85 -12.29 15.95
N HIS A 575 40.41 -11.31 15.28
CA HIS A 575 41.80 -10.94 15.56
C HIS A 575 41.86 -10.38 17.00
N ALA A 576 42.10 -11.30 17.93
CA ALA A 576 42.73 -10.95 19.17
C ALA A 576 44.11 -10.39 18.78
N ALA A 577 44.23 -9.08 18.83
CA ALA A 577 45.54 -8.45 18.83
C ALA A 577 46.23 -8.87 20.14
N THR A 578 46.99 -9.97 20.09
CA THR A 578 48.08 -10.23 21.01
C THR A 578 49.20 -9.34 20.53
N GLY A 579 49.22 -8.11 21.03
CA GLY A 579 50.38 -7.24 20.99
C GLY A 579 51.24 -7.55 22.20
N ASP A 580 52.44 -7.96 21.93
CA ASP A 580 53.58 -7.95 22.90
C ASP A 580 53.78 -6.57 23.53
#